data_cfe329c70f2da92c968690560c49e74f
#
_entry.id   cfe329c70f2da92c968690560c49e74f
#
_cell.length_a   1.000
_cell.length_b   1.000
_cell.length_c   1.000
_cell.angle_alpha   90.00
_cell.angle_beta   90.00
_cell.angle_gamma   90.00
#
_symmetry.space_group_name_H-M   'P 1'
#
loop_
_entity.id
_entity.type
_entity.pdbx_description
1 polymer ?
#
loop_
_entity_poly.entity_id
_entity_poly.type
_entity_poly.pdbx_seq_one_letter_code
_entity_poly.pdbx_strand_id
1 'polypeptide(L)'
;YDSMEDETKMENHRGRPEVERALAVGEGRGMRKSTTSAEHTFYYAMRLSDGNVLRIGKESGSIYHLAWNMTMLTLGVGLCVFLVCAFFAKRMTKRFVEPIEKMADNIVLVDEREVYEEMRPFVSMIKQQHMDILNHAQMRQEFTANVSHELKTPLTAISGYAELIASGMTNERDTEHFANEIHRSAERLQSLINDIIKLSELDNSDLRLEFEPIDLYALATTCIDQMQIAAQKNEVTLLQEGGPVTINGNKTLIEELLYNLCSNAVRYNKKGGSVTVITGMKNQRPALTVRDTGIGIPYAHQPRVFERFYRVDKSRSKSTGGTGLGLAIVKHIVVQHEAQIELSSEEGVGTEVTVIF
;
A
#
# COMPACT_ATOMS: atom_id res chain seq x y z
N TYR A 1 -87.35 37.66 15.34
CA TYR A 1 -87.17 36.68 14.23
C TYR A 1 -85.78 36.08 14.32
N ASP A 2 -85.69 34.77 14.39
CA ASP A 2 -84.43 34.02 14.29
C ASP A 2 -84.44 33.30 12.96
N SER A 3 -83.30 33.31 12.24
CA SER A 3 -83.21 32.66 10.95
C SER A 3 -83.03 31.11 11.03
N MET A 4 -82.85 30.59 12.22
CA MET A 4 -82.56 29.14 12.43
C MET A 4 -83.58 28.42 13.33
N GLU A 5 -84.40 29.13 14.13
CA GLU A 5 -85.37 28.54 15.04
C GLU A 5 -86.77 29.11 14.89
N ASP A 6 -87.80 28.29 15.21
CA ASP A 6 -89.19 28.67 15.15
C ASP A 6 -89.53 29.64 16.30
N GLU A 7 -90.12 30.83 15.94
CA GLU A 7 -90.45 31.91 16.88
C GLU A 7 -91.24 31.45 18.12
N THR A 8 -92.02 30.43 17.98
CA THR A 8 -92.90 29.93 19.05
C THR A 8 -92.13 29.16 20.16
N LYS A 9 -90.88 28.83 19.92
CA LYS A 9 -90.02 28.06 20.89
C LYS A 9 -88.86 28.93 21.48
N MET A 10 -88.76 30.13 21.14
CA MET A 10 -87.72 31.02 21.57
C MET A 10 -87.88 31.51 23.00
N GLU A 11 -86.82 31.38 23.82
CA GLU A 11 -86.70 32.07 25.10
C GLU A 11 -86.51 33.59 24.88
N ASN A 12 -87.04 34.37 25.81
CA ASN A 12 -86.83 35.80 25.73
C ASN A 12 -85.35 36.22 25.91
N HIS A 13 -84.74 36.68 24.83
CA HIS A 13 -83.32 36.98 24.76
C HIS A 13 -82.97 38.38 25.33
N ARG A 14 -83.93 39.14 25.86
CA ARG A 14 -83.74 40.51 26.38
C ARG A 14 -82.81 40.63 27.55
N GLY A 15 -82.67 39.58 28.39
CA GLY A 15 -81.75 39.53 29.52
C GLY A 15 -80.34 38.97 29.19
N ARG A 16 -80.00 38.88 27.92
CA ARG A 16 -78.70 38.45 27.44
C ARG A 16 -77.64 39.55 27.51
N PRO A 17 -76.43 39.35 28.05
CA PRO A 17 -75.44 40.45 28.24
C PRO A 17 -75.15 41.27 26.97
N GLU A 18 -75.11 40.62 25.81
CA GLU A 18 -74.91 41.31 24.53
C GLU A 18 -76.11 42.17 24.13
N VAL A 19 -77.33 41.77 24.47
CA VAL A 19 -78.56 42.49 24.16
C VAL A 19 -78.75 43.66 25.13
N GLU A 20 -78.51 43.44 26.44
CA GLU A 20 -78.58 44.48 27.46
C GLU A 20 -77.58 45.59 27.20
N ARG A 21 -76.36 45.26 26.76
CA ARG A 21 -75.30 46.24 26.41
C ARG A 21 -75.71 46.98 25.14
N ALA A 22 -76.30 46.29 24.13
CA ALA A 22 -76.79 47.00 22.91
C ALA A 22 -77.96 47.93 23.21
N LEU A 23 -78.85 47.63 24.15
CA LEU A 23 -79.93 48.52 24.61
C LEU A 23 -79.38 49.73 25.37
N ALA A 24 -78.31 49.59 26.16
CA ALA A 24 -77.71 50.62 27.01
C ALA A 24 -76.79 51.54 26.22
N VAL A 25 -75.92 51.02 25.41
CA VAL A 25 -74.78 51.74 24.79
C VAL A 25 -74.86 51.76 23.25
N GLY A 26 -75.84 51.03 22.68
CA GLY A 26 -76.01 50.94 21.25
C GLY A 26 -75.40 49.68 20.59
N GLU A 27 -74.38 49.07 21.20
CA GLU A 27 -73.85 47.81 20.72
C GLU A 27 -73.41 46.92 21.93
N GLY A 28 -73.42 45.61 21.69
CA GLY A 28 -73.01 44.64 22.72
C GLY A 28 -72.33 43.42 22.06
N ARG A 29 -71.36 42.88 22.75
CA ARG A 29 -70.68 41.66 22.32
C ARG A 29 -70.69 40.60 23.45
N GLY A 30 -70.88 39.36 23.07
CA GLY A 30 -70.90 38.24 23.99
C GLY A 30 -70.32 36.98 23.32
N MET A 31 -69.72 36.16 24.13
CA MET A 31 -69.26 34.83 23.71
C MET A 31 -69.79 33.81 24.72
N ARG A 32 -70.43 32.78 24.21
CA ARG A 32 -70.86 31.68 25.09
C ARG A 32 -70.96 30.37 24.28
N LYS A 33 -70.97 29.27 25.03
CA LYS A 33 -71.23 27.96 24.46
C LYS A 33 -72.68 27.90 24.07
N SER A 34 -72.96 27.64 22.81
CA SER A 34 -74.35 27.46 22.32
C SER A 34 -74.95 26.21 22.96
N THR A 35 -76.21 26.36 23.39
CA THR A 35 -76.96 25.20 23.90
C THR A 35 -77.40 24.24 22.81
N THR A 36 -77.38 24.69 21.54
CA THR A 36 -77.82 23.93 20.38
C THR A 36 -76.70 23.25 19.64
N SER A 37 -75.50 23.89 19.53
CA SER A 37 -74.41 23.33 18.72
C SER A 37 -73.19 22.87 19.54
N ALA A 38 -73.21 22.98 20.86
CA ALA A 38 -72.09 22.65 21.77
C ALA A 38 -70.78 23.42 21.46
N GLU A 39 -70.76 24.34 20.48
CA GLU A 39 -69.64 25.18 20.07
C GLU A 39 -69.73 26.57 20.67
N HIS A 40 -68.59 27.27 20.73
CA HIS A 40 -68.56 28.65 21.15
C HIS A 40 -69.08 29.55 20.02
N THR A 41 -70.18 30.26 20.28
CA THR A 41 -70.77 31.21 19.36
C THR A 41 -70.47 32.62 19.82
N PHE A 42 -69.91 33.43 18.96
CA PHE A 42 -69.75 34.87 19.14
C PHE A 42 -71.01 35.57 18.73
N TYR A 43 -71.58 36.36 19.64
CA TYR A 43 -72.72 37.12 19.43
C TYR A 43 -72.38 38.64 19.37
N TYR A 44 -72.91 39.31 18.38
CA TYR A 44 -72.87 40.77 18.24
C TYR A 44 -74.29 41.27 18.16
N ALA A 45 -74.58 42.19 19.04
CA ALA A 45 -75.96 42.84 19.10
C ALA A 45 -75.79 44.35 18.85
N MET A 46 -76.66 44.91 18.03
CA MET A 46 -76.71 46.33 17.73
C MET A 46 -78.10 46.84 17.82
N ARG A 47 -78.30 48.04 18.46
CA ARG A 47 -79.58 48.70 18.54
C ARG A 47 -79.84 49.46 17.26
N LEU A 48 -81.03 49.18 16.65
CA LEU A 48 -81.48 49.83 15.42
C LEU A 48 -82.23 51.14 15.76
N SER A 49 -82.40 52.03 14.76
CA SER A 49 -83.08 53.30 14.84
C SER A 49 -84.56 53.23 15.25
N ASP A 50 -85.18 52.08 15.08
CA ASP A 50 -86.55 51.74 15.45
C ASP A 50 -86.68 51.23 16.90
N GLY A 51 -85.58 51.18 17.65
CA GLY A 51 -85.55 50.70 19.04
C GLY A 51 -85.35 49.16 19.17
N ASN A 52 -85.41 48.42 18.10
CA ASN A 52 -85.17 47.02 18.06
C ASN A 52 -83.67 46.73 18.17
N VAL A 53 -83.35 45.44 18.56
CA VAL A 53 -81.93 45.01 18.63
C VAL A 53 -81.74 43.90 17.61
N LEU A 54 -80.86 44.12 16.66
CA LEU A 54 -80.33 43.12 15.75
C LEU A 54 -79.23 42.35 16.43
N ARG A 55 -79.32 41.00 16.50
CA ARG A 55 -78.33 40.12 17.07
C ARG A 55 -77.84 39.12 15.99
N ILE A 56 -76.55 39.06 15.80
CA ILE A 56 -75.94 38.17 14.83
C ILE A 56 -75.06 37.22 15.64
N GLY A 57 -75.19 35.92 15.43
CA GLY A 57 -74.35 34.85 15.96
C GLY A 57 -73.45 34.27 14.89
N LYS A 58 -72.16 34.18 15.18
CA LYS A 58 -71.22 33.45 14.33
C LYS A 58 -70.59 32.30 15.13
N GLU A 59 -70.84 31.07 14.68
CA GLU A 59 -70.20 29.93 15.24
C GLU A 59 -68.71 29.97 14.93
N SER A 60 -67.92 29.84 15.96
CA SER A 60 -66.47 29.71 15.85
C SER A 60 -66.16 28.24 15.92
N GLY A 61 -65.83 27.61 14.79
CA GLY A 61 -65.28 26.28 14.79
C GLY A 61 -64.11 26.23 15.77
N SER A 62 -64.08 25.23 16.62
CA SER A 62 -63.16 25.13 17.72
C SER A 62 -61.72 25.19 17.21
N ILE A 63 -60.96 26.22 17.66
CA ILE A 63 -59.52 26.39 17.39
C ILE A 63 -58.76 25.09 17.71
N TYR A 64 -59.27 24.32 18.68
CA TYR A 64 -58.71 23.02 19.06
C TYR A 64 -58.81 21.96 17.94
N HIS A 65 -59.86 21.95 17.11
CA HIS A 65 -59.95 21.04 15.96
C HIS A 65 -58.93 21.39 14.88
N LEU A 66 -58.73 22.68 14.63
CA LEU A 66 -57.77 23.15 13.67
C LEU A 66 -56.35 22.80 14.16
N ALA A 67 -56.03 23.09 15.45
CA ALA A 67 -54.75 22.77 16.07
C ALA A 67 -54.49 21.28 16.08
N TRP A 68 -55.50 20.44 16.41
CA TRP A 68 -55.39 19.01 16.38
C TRP A 68 -55.05 18.42 15.00
N ASN A 69 -55.78 18.91 13.96
CA ASN A 69 -55.54 18.47 12.61
C ASN A 69 -54.14 18.89 12.09
N MET A 70 -53.69 20.10 12.44
CA MET A 70 -52.32 20.55 12.10
C MET A 70 -51.27 19.78 12.82
N THR A 71 -51.48 19.40 14.11
CA THR A 71 -50.56 18.57 14.88
C THR A 71 -50.43 17.17 14.29
N MET A 72 -51.56 16.55 13.92
CA MET A 72 -51.58 15.23 13.30
C MET A 72 -50.87 15.21 11.94
N LEU A 73 -51.12 16.27 11.13
CA LEU A 73 -50.43 16.42 9.86
C LEU A 73 -48.92 16.58 10.04
N THR A 74 -48.46 17.41 11.00
CA THR A 74 -47.06 17.65 11.30
C THR A 74 -46.37 16.36 11.78
N LEU A 75 -47.04 15.60 12.67
CA LEU A 75 -46.55 14.28 13.13
C LEU A 75 -46.43 13.29 11.97
N GLY A 76 -47.43 13.24 11.07
CA GLY A 76 -47.43 12.38 9.88
C GLY A 76 -46.29 12.70 8.93
N VAL A 77 -46.08 13.99 8.66
CA VAL A 77 -44.94 14.46 7.83
C VAL A 77 -43.60 14.12 8.52
N GLY A 78 -43.47 14.41 9.83
CA GLY A 78 -42.28 14.10 10.61
C GLY A 78 -41.94 12.61 10.59
N LEU A 79 -42.94 11.73 10.76
CA LEU A 79 -42.75 10.29 10.68
C LEU A 79 -42.31 9.85 9.27
N CYS A 80 -42.91 10.41 8.24
CA CYS A 80 -42.54 10.10 6.86
C CYS A 80 -41.08 10.50 6.57
N VAL A 81 -40.68 11.72 6.95
CA VAL A 81 -39.28 12.17 6.81
C VAL A 81 -38.33 11.28 7.60
N PHE A 82 -38.69 10.91 8.83
CA PHE A 82 -37.88 9.99 9.64
C PHE A 82 -37.69 8.64 8.96
N LEU A 83 -38.74 8.04 8.43
CA LEU A 83 -38.68 6.74 7.74
C LEU A 83 -37.82 6.84 6.46
N VAL A 84 -37.95 7.91 5.70
CA VAL A 84 -37.13 8.16 4.52
C VAL A 84 -35.66 8.33 4.91
N CYS A 85 -35.36 9.13 5.92
CA CYS A 85 -33.99 9.30 6.43
C CYS A 85 -33.40 7.97 6.96
N ALA A 86 -34.18 7.20 7.72
CA ALA A 86 -33.75 5.88 8.24
C ALA A 86 -33.47 4.90 7.09
N PHE A 87 -34.30 4.90 6.05
CA PHE A 87 -34.08 4.09 4.85
C PHE A 87 -32.78 4.47 4.14
N PHE A 88 -32.57 5.77 3.90
CA PHE A 88 -31.34 6.26 3.27
C PHE A 88 -30.11 5.98 4.13
N ALA A 89 -30.17 6.21 5.45
CA ALA A 89 -29.09 5.92 6.38
C ALA A 89 -28.71 4.44 6.32
N LYS A 90 -29.68 3.53 6.44
CA LYS A 90 -29.46 2.08 6.33
C LYS A 90 -28.87 1.69 4.97
N ARG A 91 -29.38 2.29 3.88
CA ARG A 91 -28.86 2.04 2.53
C ARG A 91 -27.41 2.54 2.38
N MET A 92 -27.09 3.72 2.90
CA MET A 92 -25.74 4.26 2.88
C MET A 92 -24.77 3.41 3.72
N THR A 93 -25.15 3.03 4.93
CA THR A 93 -24.35 2.15 5.78
C THR A 93 -24.01 0.85 5.07
N LYS A 94 -25.02 0.19 4.51
CA LYS A 94 -24.81 -1.07 3.77
C LYS A 94 -23.91 -0.87 2.54
N ARG A 95 -23.99 0.27 1.89
CA ARG A 95 -23.28 0.52 0.62
C ARG A 95 -21.86 1.03 0.80
N PHE A 96 -21.56 1.74 1.90
CA PHE A 96 -20.23 2.34 2.16
C PHE A 96 -19.49 1.68 3.32
N VAL A 97 -20.17 1.34 4.41
CA VAL A 97 -19.51 0.81 5.62
C VAL A 97 -19.26 -0.69 5.52
N GLU A 98 -20.24 -1.47 5.06
CA GLU A 98 -20.12 -2.93 4.95
C GLU A 98 -18.94 -3.39 4.08
N PRO A 99 -18.65 -2.78 2.91
CA PRO A 99 -17.44 -3.11 2.14
C PRO A 99 -16.14 -2.79 2.89
N ILE A 100 -16.10 -1.66 3.62
CA ILE A 100 -14.92 -1.29 4.42
C ILE A 100 -14.69 -2.28 5.56
N GLU A 101 -15.74 -2.70 6.23
CA GLU A 101 -15.68 -3.70 7.31
C GLU A 101 -15.19 -5.06 6.77
N LYS A 102 -15.72 -5.51 5.64
CA LYS A 102 -15.23 -6.72 4.95
C LYS A 102 -13.75 -6.61 4.53
N MET A 103 -13.29 -5.41 4.16
CA MET A 103 -11.88 -5.17 3.85
C MET A 103 -11.01 -5.27 5.10
N ALA A 104 -11.50 -4.81 6.25
CA ALA A 104 -10.77 -4.92 7.52
C ALA A 104 -10.59 -6.39 7.94
N ASP A 105 -11.58 -7.24 7.67
CA ASP A 105 -11.50 -8.67 7.98
C ASP A 105 -10.62 -9.45 6.99
N ASN A 106 -10.76 -9.20 5.70
CA ASN A 106 -9.91 -9.84 4.68
C ASN A 106 -9.93 -9.09 3.34
N ILE A 107 -8.95 -8.22 3.16
CA ILE A 107 -8.85 -7.35 1.98
C ILE A 107 -8.68 -8.12 0.66
N VAL A 108 -8.09 -9.33 0.73
CA VAL A 108 -7.83 -10.16 -0.47
C VAL A 108 -9.12 -10.70 -1.08
N LEU A 109 -10.15 -10.94 -0.25
CA LEU A 109 -11.42 -11.55 -0.68
C LEU A 109 -12.45 -10.54 -1.20
N VAL A 110 -12.20 -9.24 -1.08
CA VAL A 110 -13.14 -8.22 -1.56
C VAL A 110 -13.13 -8.17 -3.09
N ASP A 111 -14.27 -8.47 -3.72
CA ASP A 111 -14.41 -8.29 -5.16
C ASP A 111 -14.56 -6.80 -5.49
N GLU A 112 -13.65 -6.27 -6.32
CA GLU A 112 -13.69 -4.87 -6.76
C GLU A 112 -14.95 -4.51 -7.55
N ARG A 113 -15.68 -5.52 -8.08
CA ARG A 113 -16.94 -5.33 -8.78
C ARG A 113 -18.12 -5.05 -7.84
N GLU A 114 -18.01 -5.49 -6.59
CA GLU A 114 -19.03 -5.26 -5.56
C GLU A 114 -18.84 -3.90 -4.84
N VAL A 115 -17.70 -3.25 -5.05
CA VAL A 115 -17.37 -1.97 -4.46
C VAL A 115 -17.81 -0.82 -5.36
N TYR A 116 -18.21 0.27 -4.73
CA TYR A 116 -18.59 1.51 -5.42
C TYR A 116 -17.49 2.00 -6.35
N GLU A 117 -17.86 2.53 -7.52
CA GLU A 117 -16.90 2.90 -8.57
C GLU A 117 -15.89 3.94 -8.08
N GLU A 118 -16.35 4.90 -7.26
CA GLU A 118 -15.52 5.93 -6.66
C GLU A 118 -14.53 5.40 -5.61
N MET A 119 -14.82 4.24 -5.02
CA MET A 119 -13.95 3.60 -4.02
C MET A 119 -12.99 2.57 -4.62
N ARG A 120 -13.17 2.15 -5.87
CA ARG A 120 -12.30 1.17 -6.53
C ARG A 120 -10.81 1.54 -6.51
N PRO A 121 -10.42 2.81 -6.83
CA PRO A 121 -9.01 3.18 -6.77
C PRO A 121 -8.41 3.06 -5.37
N PHE A 122 -9.21 3.36 -4.34
CA PHE A 122 -8.78 3.23 -2.96
C PHE A 122 -8.63 1.76 -2.54
N VAL A 123 -9.59 0.91 -2.92
CA VAL A 123 -9.54 -0.54 -2.67
C VAL A 123 -8.35 -1.18 -3.37
N SER A 124 -8.12 -0.85 -4.65
CA SER A 124 -6.99 -1.39 -5.41
C SER A 124 -5.64 -0.95 -4.80
N MET A 125 -5.54 0.30 -4.36
CA MET A 125 -4.34 0.82 -3.68
C MET A 125 -4.05 0.07 -2.37
N ILE A 126 -5.08 -0.15 -1.53
CA ILE A 126 -4.89 -0.87 -0.26
C ILE A 126 -4.55 -2.35 -0.52
N LYS A 127 -5.20 -2.99 -1.50
CA LYS A 127 -4.84 -4.36 -1.91
C LYS A 127 -3.39 -4.43 -2.35
N GLN A 128 -2.96 -3.50 -3.20
CA GLN A 128 -1.58 -3.44 -3.65
C GLN A 128 -0.62 -3.30 -2.47
N GLN A 129 -0.86 -2.35 -1.56
CA GLN A 129 -0.04 -2.19 -0.35
C GLN A 129 -0.02 -3.44 0.52
N HIS A 130 -1.17 -4.10 0.68
CA HIS A 130 -1.25 -5.35 1.45
C HIS A 130 -0.45 -6.48 0.81
N MET A 131 -0.55 -6.65 -0.52
CA MET A 131 0.24 -7.61 -1.28
C MET A 131 1.74 -7.30 -1.19
N ASP A 132 2.13 -6.03 -1.27
CA ASP A 132 3.51 -5.61 -1.11
C ASP A 132 4.04 -5.96 0.29
N ILE A 133 3.26 -5.71 1.35
CA ILE A 133 3.61 -6.10 2.73
C ILE A 133 3.80 -7.62 2.85
N LEU A 134 2.87 -8.41 2.31
CA LEU A 134 2.98 -9.87 2.32
C LEU A 134 4.21 -10.37 1.56
N ASN A 135 4.47 -9.81 0.38
CA ASN A 135 5.64 -10.14 -0.43
C ASN A 135 6.94 -9.79 0.31
N HIS A 136 7.00 -8.62 0.96
CA HIS A 136 8.14 -8.24 1.79
C HIS A 136 8.33 -9.16 2.98
N ALA A 137 7.25 -9.54 3.67
CA ALA A 137 7.31 -10.48 4.79
C ALA A 137 7.80 -11.87 4.35
N GLN A 138 7.30 -12.37 3.23
CA GLN A 138 7.74 -13.64 2.65
C GLN A 138 9.21 -13.59 2.23
N MET A 139 9.64 -12.55 1.50
CA MET A 139 11.04 -12.37 1.12
C MET A 139 11.98 -12.33 2.33
N ARG A 140 11.55 -11.67 3.43
CA ARG A 140 12.33 -11.63 4.68
C ARG A 140 12.41 -13.00 5.35
N GLN A 141 11.33 -13.76 5.34
CA GLN A 141 11.30 -15.12 5.89
C GLN A 141 12.21 -16.06 5.08
N GLU A 142 12.12 -16.04 3.75
CA GLU A 142 12.98 -16.81 2.85
C GLU A 142 14.45 -16.41 3.01
N PHE A 143 14.74 -15.11 3.12
CA PHE A 143 16.09 -14.62 3.40
C PHE A 143 16.65 -15.20 4.69
N THR A 144 15.90 -15.13 5.81
CA THR A 144 16.34 -15.64 7.11
C THR A 144 16.57 -17.15 7.08
N ALA A 145 15.70 -17.89 6.41
CA ALA A 145 15.85 -19.34 6.24
C ALA A 145 17.10 -19.69 5.42
N ASN A 146 17.31 -18.99 4.31
CA ASN A 146 18.46 -19.19 3.43
C ASN A 146 19.77 -18.81 4.11
N VAL A 147 19.83 -17.69 4.85
CA VAL A 147 20.99 -17.30 5.68
C VAL A 147 21.34 -18.42 6.66
N SER A 148 20.34 -18.91 7.41
CA SER A 148 20.56 -19.98 8.41
C SER A 148 21.11 -21.25 7.77
N HIS A 149 20.61 -21.62 6.61
CA HIS A 149 21.07 -22.80 5.88
C HIS A 149 22.48 -22.65 5.32
N GLU A 150 22.78 -21.48 4.68
CA GLU A 150 24.09 -21.22 4.08
C GLU A 150 25.20 -21.00 5.12
N LEU A 151 24.86 -20.53 6.35
CA LEU A 151 25.79 -20.45 7.47
C LEU A 151 26.04 -21.83 8.11
N LYS A 152 25.00 -22.66 8.24
CA LYS A 152 25.11 -23.98 8.89
C LYS A 152 26.03 -24.93 8.12
N THR A 153 26.01 -24.91 6.79
CA THR A 153 26.77 -25.82 5.94
C THR A 153 28.28 -25.69 6.14
N PRO A 154 28.94 -24.53 5.98
CA PRO A 154 30.37 -24.39 6.23
C PRO A 154 30.75 -24.63 7.72
N LEU A 155 29.88 -24.19 8.65
CA LEU A 155 30.11 -24.42 10.08
C LEU A 155 30.15 -25.90 10.43
N THR A 156 29.23 -26.69 9.86
CA THR A 156 29.23 -28.17 10.06
C THR A 156 30.47 -28.81 9.46
N ALA A 157 30.95 -28.33 8.30
CA ALA A 157 32.18 -28.83 7.69
C ALA A 157 33.42 -28.52 8.56
N ILE A 158 33.52 -27.26 9.07
CA ILE A 158 34.60 -26.88 10.00
C ILE A 158 34.59 -27.75 11.23
N SER A 159 33.43 -27.90 11.89
CA SER A 159 33.32 -28.73 13.10
C SER A 159 33.66 -30.21 12.84
N GLY A 160 33.13 -30.76 11.74
CA GLY A 160 33.39 -32.20 11.42
C GLY A 160 34.85 -32.49 11.10
N TYR A 161 35.51 -31.64 10.29
CA TYR A 161 36.93 -31.83 10.00
C TYR A 161 37.81 -31.57 11.23
N ALA A 162 37.46 -30.58 12.07
CA ALA A 162 38.18 -30.35 13.32
C ALA A 162 38.06 -31.53 14.30
N GLU A 163 36.88 -32.17 14.40
CA GLU A 163 36.64 -33.35 15.22
C GLU A 163 37.44 -34.55 14.72
N LEU A 164 37.51 -34.75 13.39
CA LEU A 164 38.34 -35.81 12.81
C LEU A 164 39.83 -35.65 13.14
N ILE A 165 40.36 -34.44 13.06
CA ILE A 165 41.73 -34.14 13.46
C ILE A 165 41.92 -34.38 14.96
N ALA A 166 41.01 -33.88 15.80
CA ALA A 166 41.09 -34.00 17.26
C ALA A 166 40.98 -35.43 17.76
N SER A 167 40.30 -36.33 17.03
CA SER A 167 40.18 -37.74 17.37
C SER A 167 41.49 -38.54 17.23
N GLY A 168 42.51 -37.97 16.58
CA GLY A 168 43.79 -38.64 16.33
C GLY A 168 43.71 -39.81 15.34
N MET A 169 42.58 -39.96 14.61
CA MET A 169 42.40 -41.03 13.62
C MET A 169 42.91 -40.65 12.23
N THR A 170 43.55 -39.49 12.10
CA THR A 170 44.01 -38.95 10.82
C THR A 170 45.50 -39.14 10.65
N ASN A 171 45.94 -39.48 9.44
CA ASN A 171 47.34 -39.44 9.08
C ASN A 171 47.76 -38.00 8.70
N GLU A 172 49.07 -37.77 8.53
CA GLU A 172 49.59 -36.43 8.23
C GLU A 172 49.01 -35.81 6.97
N ARG A 173 48.78 -36.58 5.91
CA ARG A 173 48.17 -36.13 4.65
C ARG A 173 46.71 -35.78 4.81
N ASP A 174 45.93 -36.55 5.57
CA ASP A 174 44.53 -36.28 5.85
C ASP A 174 44.38 -35.03 6.73
N THR A 175 45.29 -34.85 7.70
CA THR A 175 45.33 -33.67 8.56
C THR A 175 45.53 -32.38 7.75
N GLU A 176 46.48 -32.39 6.79
CA GLU A 176 46.70 -31.25 5.88
C GLU A 176 45.48 -31.01 5.00
N HIS A 177 44.87 -32.08 4.46
CA HIS A 177 43.64 -31.93 3.67
C HIS A 177 42.49 -31.32 4.48
N PHE A 178 42.23 -31.82 5.68
CA PHE A 178 41.16 -31.34 6.55
C PHE A 178 41.42 -29.91 7.04
N ALA A 179 42.66 -29.53 7.35
CA ALA A 179 43.02 -28.16 7.67
C ALA A 179 42.73 -27.19 6.50
N ASN A 180 43.03 -27.60 5.28
CA ASN A 180 42.72 -26.82 4.07
C ASN A 180 41.21 -26.69 3.83
N GLU A 181 40.42 -27.72 4.09
CA GLU A 181 38.96 -27.66 3.98
C GLU A 181 38.31 -26.80 5.07
N ILE A 182 38.89 -26.82 6.32
CA ILE A 182 38.48 -25.88 7.38
C ILE A 182 38.76 -24.43 6.95
N HIS A 183 39.98 -24.16 6.45
CA HIS A 183 40.34 -22.81 6.02
C HIS A 183 39.43 -22.29 4.90
N ARG A 184 39.19 -23.11 3.87
CA ARG A 184 38.29 -22.80 2.77
C ARG A 184 36.83 -22.54 3.22
N SER A 185 36.35 -23.34 4.19
CA SER A 185 35.02 -23.20 4.77
C SER A 185 34.91 -21.91 5.60
N ALA A 186 35.97 -21.55 6.35
CA ALA A 186 36.04 -20.31 7.12
C ALA A 186 36.06 -19.06 6.20
N GLU A 187 36.87 -19.08 5.14
CA GLU A 187 36.88 -17.99 4.13
C GLU A 187 35.50 -17.78 3.49
N ARG A 188 34.84 -18.90 3.13
CA ARG A 188 33.48 -18.86 2.58
C ARG A 188 32.50 -18.28 3.58
N LEU A 189 32.55 -18.66 4.85
CA LEU A 189 31.71 -18.17 5.92
C LEU A 189 31.90 -16.67 6.12
N GLN A 190 33.15 -16.19 6.13
CA GLN A 190 33.50 -14.79 6.25
C GLN A 190 32.95 -13.97 5.07
N SER A 191 33.13 -14.46 3.83
CA SER A 191 32.56 -13.80 2.64
C SER A 191 31.05 -13.69 2.74
N LEU A 192 30.35 -14.76 3.16
CA LEU A 192 28.91 -14.75 3.32
C LEU A 192 28.44 -13.74 4.39
N ILE A 193 29.12 -13.66 5.52
CA ILE A 193 28.82 -12.69 6.58
C ILE A 193 28.97 -11.26 6.04
N ASN A 194 30.08 -10.98 5.34
CA ASN A 194 30.32 -9.65 4.77
C ASN A 194 29.23 -9.27 3.75
N ASP A 195 28.84 -10.21 2.87
CA ASP A 195 27.76 -10.00 1.90
C ASP A 195 26.40 -9.70 2.59
N ILE A 196 26.11 -10.41 3.70
CA ILE A 196 24.87 -10.20 4.48
C ILE A 196 24.89 -8.80 5.14
N ILE A 197 26.00 -8.40 5.77
CA ILE A 197 26.15 -7.10 6.39
C ILE A 197 25.95 -6.01 5.33
N LYS A 198 26.62 -6.16 4.17
CA LYS A 198 26.53 -5.21 3.06
C LYS A 198 25.08 -5.08 2.55
N LEU A 199 24.41 -6.20 2.34
CA LEU A 199 23.02 -6.21 1.90
C LEU A 199 22.10 -5.57 2.94
N SER A 200 22.34 -5.78 4.23
CA SER A 200 21.59 -5.14 5.32
C SER A 200 21.82 -3.62 5.37
N GLU A 201 23.04 -3.15 5.10
CA GLU A 201 23.34 -1.74 4.96
C GLU A 201 22.60 -1.12 3.75
N LEU A 202 22.61 -1.81 2.61
CA LEU A 202 21.94 -1.37 1.39
C LEU A 202 20.40 -1.38 1.48
N ASP A 203 19.82 -2.23 2.33
CA ASP A 203 18.38 -2.26 2.59
C ASP A 203 17.92 -1.08 3.49
N ASN A 204 18.83 -0.39 4.15
CA ASN A 204 18.50 0.71 5.04
C ASN A 204 18.37 2.02 4.23
N SER A 205 17.12 2.46 4.02
CA SER A 205 16.80 3.68 3.26
C SER A 205 17.27 4.98 3.91
N ASP A 206 17.70 4.95 5.18
CA ASP A 206 18.14 6.15 5.91
C ASP A 206 19.65 6.50 5.71
N LEU A 207 20.40 5.68 4.97
CA LEU A 207 21.78 5.96 4.65
C LEU A 207 21.89 7.19 3.72
N ARG A 208 22.38 8.30 4.25
CA ARG A 208 22.80 9.44 3.42
C ARG A 208 24.05 9.03 2.64
N LEU A 209 23.85 8.57 1.41
CA LEU A 209 24.97 8.30 0.51
C LEU A 209 25.58 9.63 0.05
N GLU A 210 26.86 9.75 0.22
CA GLU A 210 27.62 10.86 -0.38
C GLU A 210 27.89 10.50 -1.83
N PHE A 211 27.43 11.34 -2.75
CA PHE A 211 27.64 11.22 -4.19
C PHE A 211 28.71 12.17 -4.64
N GLU A 212 29.66 11.66 -5.43
CA GLU A 212 30.74 12.42 -6.01
C GLU A 212 30.94 12.11 -7.49
N PRO A 213 31.60 12.98 -8.27
CA PRO A 213 31.96 12.65 -9.66
C PRO A 213 32.97 11.50 -9.71
N ILE A 214 32.63 10.42 -10.42
CA ILE A 214 33.46 9.20 -10.56
C ILE A 214 33.77 8.95 -12.02
N ASP A 215 35.05 8.80 -12.36
CA ASP A 215 35.48 8.31 -13.64
C ASP A 215 35.41 6.80 -13.67
N LEU A 216 34.43 6.24 -14.43
CA LEU A 216 34.21 4.81 -14.55
C LEU A 216 35.40 4.09 -15.23
N TYR A 217 36.11 4.75 -16.13
CA TYR A 217 37.29 4.16 -16.81
C TYR A 217 38.45 3.95 -15.83
N ALA A 218 38.76 4.94 -15.02
CA ALA A 218 39.79 4.85 -13.99
C ALA A 218 39.47 3.81 -12.94
N LEU A 219 38.15 3.71 -12.56
CA LEU A 219 37.67 2.73 -11.61
C LEU A 219 37.75 1.31 -12.18
N ALA A 220 37.42 1.12 -13.48
CA ALA A 220 37.55 -0.16 -14.16
C ALA A 220 39.01 -0.62 -14.23
N THR A 221 39.95 0.29 -14.49
CA THR A 221 41.40 -0.02 -14.48
C THR A 221 41.81 -0.55 -13.12
N THR A 222 41.44 0.15 -12.03
CA THR A 222 41.77 -0.28 -10.66
C THR A 222 41.18 -1.66 -10.33
N CYS A 223 39.94 -1.91 -10.70
CA CYS A 223 39.27 -3.21 -10.48
C CYS A 223 39.97 -4.36 -11.26
N ILE A 224 40.32 -4.13 -12.51
CA ILE A 224 41.05 -5.10 -13.35
C ILE A 224 42.41 -5.44 -12.71
N ASP A 225 43.18 -4.43 -12.27
CA ASP A 225 44.46 -4.65 -11.61
C ASP A 225 44.30 -5.51 -10.34
N GLN A 226 43.34 -5.24 -9.51
CA GLN A 226 43.06 -5.99 -8.29
C GLN A 226 42.66 -7.46 -8.59
N MET A 227 42.00 -7.70 -9.72
CA MET A 227 41.52 -9.02 -10.09
C MET A 227 42.51 -9.87 -10.89
N GLN A 228 43.65 -9.31 -11.29
CA GLN A 228 44.64 -9.96 -12.16
C GLN A 228 45.08 -11.33 -11.64
N ILE A 229 45.36 -11.44 -10.33
CA ILE A 229 45.80 -12.71 -9.70
C ILE A 229 44.68 -13.77 -9.75
N ALA A 230 43.42 -13.35 -9.47
CA ALA A 230 42.28 -14.25 -9.51
C ALA A 230 41.99 -14.73 -10.93
N ALA A 231 42.10 -13.86 -11.91
CA ALA A 231 41.93 -14.17 -13.33
C ALA A 231 43.00 -15.14 -13.83
N GLN A 232 44.27 -14.89 -13.51
CA GLN A 232 45.39 -15.80 -13.84
C GLN A 232 45.18 -17.20 -13.26
N LYS A 233 44.78 -17.31 -11.99
CA LYS A 233 44.48 -18.59 -11.35
C LYS A 233 43.37 -19.37 -12.05
N ASN A 234 42.42 -18.68 -12.67
CA ASN A 234 41.33 -19.28 -13.42
C ASN A 234 41.61 -19.41 -14.94
N GLU A 235 42.81 -19.02 -15.39
CA GLU A 235 43.22 -19.01 -16.80
C GLU A 235 42.29 -18.11 -17.67
N VAL A 236 41.91 -16.93 -17.13
CA VAL A 236 41.02 -15.96 -17.79
C VAL A 236 41.80 -14.66 -18.07
N THR A 237 41.58 -14.10 -19.26
CA THR A 237 42.19 -12.82 -19.68
C THR A 237 41.25 -11.67 -19.34
N LEU A 238 41.79 -10.62 -18.67
CA LEU A 238 41.05 -9.39 -18.40
C LEU A 238 41.39 -8.34 -19.44
N LEU A 239 40.35 -7.69 -20.00
CA LEU A 239 40.46 -6.65 -21.03
C LEU A 239 39.66 -5.42 -20.61
N GLN A 240 40.13 -4.26 -21.02
CA GLN A 240 39.43 -2.99 -20.84
C GLN A 240 39.21 -2.32 -22.18
N GLU A 241 37.98 -1.85 -22.43
CA GLU A 241 37.61 -1.16 -23.65
C GLU A 241 36.85 0.15 -23.36
N GLY A 242 36.76 1.04 -24.32
CA GLY A 242 36.04 2.31 -24.22
C GLY A 242 36.94 3.48 -23.78
N GLY A 243 36.39 4.41 -23.02
CA GLY A 243 37.10 5.62 -22.61
C GLY A 243 36.53 6.27 -21.35
N PRO A 244 37.11 7.39 -20.92
CA PRO A 244 36.69 8.11 -19.73
C PRO A 244 35.20 8.53 -19.83
N VAL A 245 34.44 8.20 -18.83
CA VAL A 245 33.06 8.61 -18.67
C VAL A 245 32.77 8.83 -17.20
N THR A 246 32.16 9.98 -16.87
CA THR A 246 31.94 10.39 -15.49
C THR A 246 30.48 10.21 -15.11
N ILE A 247 30.23 9.65 -13.92
CA ILE A 247 28.92 9.57 -13.30
C ILE A 247 28.95 10.32 -11.96
N ASN A 248 27.78 10.69 -11.44
CA ASN A 248 27.64 11.12 -10.05
C ASN A 248 27.14 9.94 -9.21
N GLY A 249 27.95 9.47 -8.28
CA GLY A 249 27.64 8.26 -7.53
C GLY A 249 28.44 8.10 -6.24
N ASN A 250 28.14 7.06 -5.48
CA ASN A 250 28.94 6.67 -4.33
C ASN A 250 30.07 5.74 -4.80
N LYS A 251 31.31 6.20 -4.66
CA LYS A 251 32.50 5.49 -5.17
C LYS A 251 32.61 4.07 -4.63
N THR A 252 32.46 3.88 -3.33
CA THR A 252 32.58 2.56 -2.69
C THR A 252 31.53 1.57 -3.22
N LEU A 253 30.31 2.04 -3.46
CA LEU A 253 29.25 1.17 -3.99
C LEU A 253 29.49 0.84 -5.47
N ILE A 254 29.99 1.77 -6.27
CA ILE A 254 30.31 1.48 -7.68
C ILE A 254 31.51 0.55 -7.79
N GLU A 255 32.52 0.69 -6.92
CA GLU A 255 33.62 -0.28 -6.81
C GLU A 255 33.11 -1.69 -6.49
N GLU A 256 32.20 -1.80 -5.52
CA GLU A 256 31.56 -3.06 -5.12
C GLU A 256 30.75 -3.69 -6.25
N LEU A 257 29.95 -2.88 -6.97
CA LEU A 257 29.18 -3.31 -8.14
C LEU A 257 30.10 -3.93 -9.20
N LEU A 258 31.16 -3.21 -9.56
CA LEU A 258 32.10 -3.64 -10.58
C LEU A 258 32.86 -4.90 -10.15
N TYR A 259 33.31 -4.96 -8.89
CA TYR A 259 33.96 -6.13 -8.33
C TYR A 259 33.06 -7.37 -8.39
N ASN A 260 31.79 -7.24 -8.00
CA ASN A 260 30.83 -8.36 -8.05
C ASN A 260 30.59 -8.86 -9.48
N LEU A 261 30.43 -7.94 -10.45
CA LEU A 261 30.28 -8.32 -11.84
C LEU A 261 31.51 -9.01 -12.39
N CYS A 262 32.69 -8.44 -12.19
CA CYS A 262 33.97 -9.01 -12.66
C CYS A 262 34.29 -10.34 -11.98
N SER A 263 34.07 -10.45 -10.66
CA SER A 263 34.27 -11.69 -9.91
C SER A 263 33.38 -12.82 -10.44
N ASN A 264 32.13 -12.53 -10.75
CA ASN A 264 31.24 -13.52 -11.37
C ASN A 264 31.72 -13.89 -12.77
N ALA A 265 32.11 -12.92 -13.59
CA ALA A 265 32.60 -13.11 -14.94
C ALA A 265 33.88 -13.99 -15.00
N VAL A 266 34.79 -13.83 -14.03
CA VAL A 266 35.99 -14.67 -13.89
C VAL A 266 35.63 -16.05 -13.38
N ARG A 267 34.79 -16.14 -12.36
CA ARG A 267 34.41 -17.39 -11.69
C ARG A 267 33.66 -18.37 -12.60
N TYR A 268 32.75 -17.85 -13.44
CA TYR A 268 31.93 -18.65 -14.35
C TYR A 268 32.45 -18.69 -15.76
N ASN A 269 33.74 -18.26 -15.95
CA ASN A 269 34.38 -18.35 -17.26
C ASN A 269 34.87 -19.77 -17.60
N LYS A 270 35.27 -19.92 -18.84
CA LYS A 270 35.98 -21.09 -19.34
C LYS A 270 37.48 -20.83 -19.25
N LYS A 271 38.26 -21.91 -19.13
CA LYS A 271 39.74 -21.82 -19.27
C LYS A 271 40.10 -21.26 -20.61
N GLY A 272 41.00 -20.30 -20.67
CA GLY A 272 41.38 -19.55 -21.87
C GLY A 272 40.36 -18.55 -22.36
N GLY A 273 39.30 -18.30 -21.59
CA GLY A 273 38.30 -17.27 -21.89
C GLY A 273 38.75 -15.87 -21.50
N SER A 274 37.85 -14.90 -21.70
CA SER A 274 38.10 -13.47 -21.41
C SER A 274 36.94 -12.82 -20.69
N VAL A 275 37.26 -11.75 -19.95
CA VAL A 275 36.32 -10.81 -19.37
C VAL A 275 36.71 -9.43 -19.86
N THR A 276 35.79 -8.72 -20.48
CA THR A 276 35.98 -7.37 -20.99
C THR A 276 35.12 -6.39 -20.18
N VAL A 277 35.75 -5.38 -19.57
CA VAL A 277 35.06 -4.25 -18.94
C VAL A 277 35.03 -3.10 -19.91
N ILE A 278 33.83 -2.63 -20.26
CA ILE A 278 33.62 -1.61 -21.27
C ILE A 278 32.97 -0.39 -20.61
N THR A 279 33.56 0.79 -20.80
CA THR A 279 33.02 2.06 -20.33
C THR A 279 32.73 3.00 -21.50
N GLY A 280 31.58 3.66 -21.46
CA GLY A 280 31.19 4.54 -22.57
C GLY A 280 29.78 5.10 -22.38
N MET A 281 29.18 5.49 -23.51
CA MET A 281 27.81 6.01 -23.55
C MET A 281 26.90 5.00 -24.24
N LYS A 282 25.75 4.71 -23.62
CA LYS A 282 24.65 3.91 -24.21
C LYS A 282 23.36 4.72 -24.13
N ASN A 283 22.70 4.93 -25.28
CA ASN A 283 21.48 5.75 -25.33
C ASN A 283 21.67 7.17 -24.73
N GLN A 284 22.82 7.80 -24.97
CA GLN A 284 23.21 9.12 -24.43
C GLN A 284 23.36 9.16 -22.90
N ARG A 285 23.43 8.02 -22.24
CA ARG A 285 23.69 7.91 -20.80
C ARG A 285 25.01 7.19 -20.55
N PRO A 286 25.74 7.52 -19.49
CA PRO A 286 26.92 6.78 -19.06
C PRO A 286 26.58 5.30 -18.83
N ALA A 287 27.46 4.42 -19.29
CA ALA A 287 27.25 2.98 -19.15
C ALA A 287 28.56 2.26 -18.79
N LEU A 288 28.41 1.24 -17.97
CA LEU A 288 29.45 0.29 -17.58
C LEU A 288 28.96 -1.11 -17.98
N THR A 289 29.72 -1.81 -18.80
CA THR A 289 29.39 -3.17 -19.26
C THR A 289 30.49 -4.13 -18.86
N VAL A 290 30.14 -5.27 -18.31
CA VAL A 290 31.03 -6.41 -18.10
C VAL A 290 30.56 -7.56 -18.96
N ARG A 291 31.43 -8.00 -19.90
CA ARG A 291 31.17 -9.09 -20.83
C ARG A 291 32.15 -10.22 -20.59
N ASP A 292 31.67 -11.44 -20.48
CA ASP A 292 32.48 -12.65 -20.39
C ASP A 292 32.20 -13.64 -21.55
N THR A 293 33.14 -14.53 -21.78
CA THR A 293 33.03 -15.65 -22.72
C THR A 293 32.80 -16.99 -22.02
N GLY A 294 32.17 -16.92 -20.83
CA GLY A 294 31.99 -18.06 -19.93
C GLY A 294 30.90 -19.05 -20.33
N ILE A 295 30.36 -19.72 -19.33
CA ILE A 295 29.34 -20.76 -19.54
C ILE A 295 27.97 -20.21 -19.94
N GLY A 296 27.72 -18.91 -19.76
CA GLY A 296 26.44 -18.27 -19.97
C GLY A 296 25.37 -18.71 -18.94
N ILE A 297 24.18 -18.13 -19.10
CA ILE A 297 23.02 -18.36 -18.23
C ILE A 297 21.84 -18.84 -19.06
N PRO A 298 21.28 -20.03 -18.80
CA PRO A 298 20.10 -20.51 -19.50
C PRO A 298 18.93 -19.55 -19.35
N TYR A 299 18.16 -19.34 -20.41
CA TYR A 299 17.09 -18.33 -20.47
C TYR A 299 16.08 -18.43 -19.30
N ALA A 300 15.70 -19.63 -18.91
CA ALA A 300 14.75 -19.85 -17.80
C ALA A 300 15.24 -19.30 -16.45
N HIS A 301 16.55 -19.10 -16.28
CA HIS A 301 17.17 -18.62 -15.03
C HIS A 301 17.44 -17.11 -15.04
N GLN A 302 17.53 -16.47 -16.21
CA GLN A 302 17.93 -15.06 -16.36
C GLN A 302 17.05 -14.08 -15.53
N PRO A 303 15.72 -14.22 -15.46
CA PRO A 303 14.90 -13.33 -14.66
C PRO A 303 15.19 -13.40 -13.14
N ARG A 304 15.78 -14.51 -12.69
CA ARG A 304 15.96 -14.83 -11.28
C ARG A 304 17.37 -14.66 -10.76
N VAL A 305 18.37 -14.43 -11.60
CA VAL A 305 19.77 -14.35 -11.18
C VAL A 305 20.08 -13.19 -10.23
N PHE A 306 19.21 -12.18 -10.16
CA PHE A 306 19.30 -11.07 -9.23
C PHE A 306 18.56 -11.31 -7.89
N GLU A 307 17.90 -12.47 -7.73
CA GLU A 307 17.28 -12.86 -6.46
C GLU A 307 18.36 -13.24 -5.44
N ARG A 308 18.12 -12.95 -4.16
CA ARG A 308 19.04 -13.30 -3.05
C ARG A 308 19.19 -14.81 -2.93
N PHE A 309 20.42 -15.31 -2.81
CA PHE A 309 20.77 -16.73 -2.71
C PHE A 309 20.42 -17.58 -3.93
N TYR A 310 20.00 -16.94 -5.04
CA TYR A 310 19.69 -17.66 -6.25
C TYR A 310 20.94 -18.17 -6.94
N ARG A 311 20.89 -19.40 -7.43
CA ARG A 311 22.01 -20.08 -8.12
C ARG A 311 21.43 -21.03 -9.15
N VAL A 312 21.93 -20.98 -10.37
CA VAL A 312 21.52 -21.86 -11.48
C VAL A 312 21.79 -23.33 -11.15
N ASP A 313 22.97 -23.63 -10.59
CA ASP A 313 23.37 -24.97 -10.15
C ASP A 313 23.96 -24.94 -8.73
N LYS A 314 23.22 -25.52 -7.77
CA LYS A 314 23.64 -25.61 -6.37
C LYS A 314 24.82 -26.58 -6.15
N SER A 315 25.03 -27.55 -7.05
CA SER A 315 26.07 -28.56 -6.89
C SER A 315 27.43 -28.03 -7.36
N ARG A 316 27.50 -27.46 -8.56
CA ARG A 316 28.72 -26.86 -9.12
C ARG A 316 29.23 -25.69 -8.29
N SER A 317 28.31 -24.90 -7.76
CA SER A 317 28.65 -23.69 -7.04
C SER A 317 29.15 -23.94 -5.61
N LYS A 318 29.03 -25.17 -5.07
CA LYS A 318 29.76 -25.58 -3.82
C LYS A 318 31.26 -25.62 -4.03
N SER A 319 31.74 -26.05 -5.21
CA SER A 319 33.17 -26.08 -5.54
C SER A 319 33.74 -24.71 -5.92
N THR A 320 32.92 -23.79 -6.44
CA THR A 320 33.36 -22.47 -6.87
C THR A 320 33.19 -21.36 -5.79
N GLY A 321 32.55 -21.67 -4.65
CA GLY A 321 32.56 -20.77 -3.47
C GLY A 321 31.62 -19.54 -3.53
N GLY A 322 30.66 -19.47 -4.46
CA GLY A 322 29.74 -18.33 -4.54
C GLY A 322 28.69 -18.30 -3.44
N THR A 323 28.38 -17.11 -2.91
CA THR A 323 27.34 -16.88 -1.88
C THR A 323 25.91 -16.80 -2.46
N GLY A 324 25.78 -16.45 -3.75
CA GLY A 324 24.49 -16.14 -4.38
C GLY A 324 23.92 -14.78 -3.99
N LEU A 325 24.72 -13.91 -3.36
CA LEU A 325 24.34 -12.56 -2.96
C LEU A 325 24.92 -11.46 -3.87
N GLY A 326 26.02 -11.72 -4.58
CA GLY A 326 26.74 -10.69 -5.34
C GLY A 326 25.87 -9.97 -6.40
N LEU A 327 25.06 -10.69 -7.21
CA LEU A 327 24.16 -10.05 -8.16
C LEU A 327 22.95 -9.35 -7.50
N ALA A 328 22.51 -9.81 -6.33
CA ALA A 328 21.51 -9.12 -5.53
C ALA A 328 22.07 -7.78 -5.00
N ILE A 329 23.33 -7.75 -4.54
CA ILE A 329 24.05 -6.53 -4.16
C ILE A 329 24.13 -5.57 -5.35
N VAL A 330 24.53 -6.06 -6.52
CA VAL A 330 24.56 -5.25 -7.76
C VAL A 330 23.20 -4.60 -8.04
N LYS A 331 22.11 -5.37 -7.95
CA LYS A 331 20.76 -4.85 -8.15
C LYS A 331 20.39 -3.73 -7.16
N HIS A 332 20.73 -3.89 -5.88
CA HIS A 332 20.49 -2.86 -4.87
C HIS A 332 21.28 -1.58 -5.16
N ILE A 333 22.57 -1.70 -5.52
CA ILE A 333 23.41 -0.55 -5.87
C ILE A 333 22.85 0.18 -7.09
N VAL A 334 22.39 -0.56 -8.11
CA VAL A 334 21.74 0.00 -9.32
C VAL A 334 20.50 0.82 -8.94
N VAL A 335 19.65 0.28 -8.06
CA VAL A 335 18.44 0.99 -7.59
C VAL A 335 18.79 2.26 -6.82
N GLN A 336 19.79 2.20 -5.93
CA GLN A 336 20.22 3.37 -5.15
C GLN A 336 20.83 4.50 -6.00
N HIS A 337 21.37 4.17 -7.19
CA HIS A 337 21.89 5.12 -8.15
C HIS A 337 20.89 5.52 -9.23
N GLU A 338 19.61 5.12 -9.12
CA GLU A 338 18.56 5.34 -10.13
C GLU A 338 18.98 4.89 -11.55
N ALA A 339 19.90 3.91 -11.59
CA ALA A 339 20.45 3.34 -12.81
C ALA A 339 19.57 2.19 -13.34
N GLN A 340 19.85 1.75 -14.57
CA GLN A 340 19.18 0.62 -15.20
C GLN A 340 20.18 -0.51 -15.41
N ILE A 341 19.74 -1.77 -15.25
CA ILE A 341 20.56 -2.94 -15.49
C ILE A 341 19.95 -3.77 -16.62
N GLU A 342 20.78 -4.15 -17.58
CA GLU A 342 20.44 -5.04 -18.68
C GLU A 342 21.31 -6.29 -18.61
N LEU A 343 20.70 -7.46 -18.82
CA LEU A 343 21.37 -8.75 -18.91
C LEU A 343 21.12 -9.38 -20.26
N SER A 344 22.18 -9.73 -20.93
CA SER A 344 22.15 -10.54 -22.15
C SER A 344 23.07 -11.74 -21.95
N SER A 345 22.53 -12.96 -22.09
CA SER A 345 23.32 -14.16 -21.89
C SER A 345 22.84 -15.31 -22.77
N GLU A 346 23.78 -16.08 -23.29
CA GLU A 346 23.51 -17.28 -24.05
C GLU A 346 24.34 -18.43 -23.50
N GLU A 347 23.67 -19.54 -23.21
CA GLU A 347 24.31 -20.73 -22.65
C GLU A 347 25.39 -21.26 -23.59
N GLY A 348 26.59 -21.47 -23.06
CA GLY A 348 27.76 -21.91 -23.80
C GLY A 348 28.52 -20.80 -24.56
N VAL A 349 28.00 -19.58 -24.65
CA VAL A 349 28.64 -18.43 -25.34
C VAL A 349 29.24 -17.45 -24.28
N GLY A 350 28.45 -16.97 -23.35
CA GLY A 350 28.88 -16.04 -22.31
C GLY A 350 27.76 -15.16 -21.78
N THR A 351 28.14 -14.16 -20.96
CA THR A 351 27.19 -13.23 -20.34
C THR A 351 27.67 -11.78 -20.50
N GLU A 352 26.76 -10.89 -20.77
CA GLU A 352 26.96 -9.44 -20.80
C GLU A 352 25.98 -8.78 -19.81
N VAL A 353 26.51 -8.02 -18.86
CA VAL A 353 25.75 -7.22 -17.92
C VAL A 353 26.11 -5.76 -18.13
N THR A 354 25.11 -4.93 -18.46
CA THR A 354 25.28 -3.49 -18.66
C THR A 354 24.51 -2.72 -17.61
N VAL A 355 25.18 -1.77 -16.94
CA VAL A 355 24.56 -0.80 -16.04
C VAL A 355 24.58 0.56 -16.70
N ILE A 356 23.43 1.22 -16.82
CA ILE A 356 23.23 2.52 -17.49
C ILE A 356 22.83 3.52 -16.38
N PHE A 357 23.65 4.52 -16.17
CA PHE A 357 23.50 5.54 -15.13
C PHE A 357 22.72 6.76 -15.60
#